data_62889b0787295ec9f3a7b419b6bea9f1
#
_entry.id   62889b0787295ec9f3a7b419b6bea9f1
#
_cell.length_a   1.000
_cell.length_b   1.000
_cell.length_c   1.000
_cell.angle_alpha   90.00
_cell.angle_beta   90.00
_cell.angle_gamma   90.00
#
_symmetry.space_group_name_H-M   'P 1'
#
loop_
_entity.id
_entity.type
_entity.pdbx_description
1 polymer ?
#
loop_
_entity_poly.entity_id
_entity_poly.type
_entity_poly.pdbx_seq_one_letter_code
_entity_poly.pdbx_strand_id
1 'polypeptide(L)'
;MNVKISGGIIRRKQKVVIYGPEGVGKSTLAAHFPKPLFIDTEGSTGNLNVNRFEDKPTSWTMLINYIEYVKQNPQICETLVIDTMDWAERLCIDDVLNTYNKKGIEDFGYGNGYVYVAEAVGRFLNLLQELSYPEDNKILPCSCG
;
A
#
# COMPACT_ATOMS: atom_id res chain seq x y z
N MET A 1 0.53 -36.44 -4.83
CA MET A 1 0.92 -35.01 -4.95
C MET A 1 1.13 -34.70 -6.45
N ASN A 2 0.46 -33.68 -6.93
CA ASN A 2 0.60 -33.28 -8.34
C ASN A 2 1.52 -32.04 -8.41
N VAL A 3 2.79 -32.25 -8.70
CA VAL A 3 3.79 -31.19 -8.78
C VAL A 3 3.84 -30.66 -10.20
N LYS A 4 3.64 -29.35 -10.37
CA LYS A 4 3.77 -28.67 -11.66
C LYS A 4 5.04 -27.83 -11.66
N ILE A 5 5.81 -27.96 -12.73
CA ILE A 5 7.05 -27.18 -12.92
C ILE A 5 6.82 -26.27 -14.12
N SER A 6 7.08 -24.98 -13.94
CA SER A 6 7.06 -23.99 -15.01
C SER A 6 8.45 -23.39 -15.20
N GLY A 7 8.74 -22.95 -16.42
CA GLY A 7 10.01 -22.26 -16.74
C GLY A 7 9.75 -20.97 -17.50
N GLY A 8 10.81 -20.21 -17.74
CA GLY A 8 10.75 -18.95 -18.45
C GLY A 8 10.43 -17.75 -17.54
N ILE A 9 10.22 -16.59 -18.18
CA ILE A 9 9.93 -15.34 -17.49
C ILE A 9 8.43 -15.23 -17.25
N ILE A 10 8.05 -15.09 -15.99
CA ILE A 10 6.66 -14.82 -15.61
C ILE A 10 6.53 -13.30 -15.38
N ARG A 11 5.76 -12.64 -16.22
CA ARG A 11 5.48 -11.21 -16.07
C ARG A 11 4.46 -11.00 -14.97
N ARG A 12 4.80 -10.14 -14.02
CA ARG A 12 3.95 -9.78 -12.88
C ARG A 12 3.93 -8.27 -12.71
N LYS A 13 2.90 -7.77 -12.05
CA LYS A 13 2.87 -6.37 -11.63
C LYS A 13 4.05 -6.11 -10.70
N GLN A 14 4.68 -4.96 -10.87
CA GLN A 14 5.86 -4.60 -10.09
C GLN A 14 5.47 -3.86 -8.81
N LYS A 15 6.27 -4.06 -7.79
CA LYS A 15 6.25 -3.25 -6.58
C LYS A 15 7.47 -2.34 -6.61
N VAL A 16 7.23 -1.04 -6.46
CA VAL A 16 8.27 -0.02 -6.52
C VAL A 16 8.22 0.78 -5.22
N VAL A 17 9.35 1.00 -4.61
CA VAL A 17 9.51 1.90 -3.47
C VAL A 17 10.35 3.08 -3.93
N ILE A 18 9.81 4.28 -3.77
CA ILE A 18 10.51 5.53 -4.07
C ILE A 18 10.79 6.21 -2.74
N TYR A 19 12.04 6.48 -2.45
CA TYR A 19 12.45 7.17 -1.22
C TYR A 19 13.46 8.27 -1.54
N GLY A 20 13.51 9.25 -0.66
CA GLY A 20 14.41 10.39 -0.80
C GLY A 20 13.94 11.55 0.08
N PRO A 21 14.73 12.63 0.13
CA PRO A 21 14.39 13.80 0.91
C PRO A 21 13.11 14.48 0.40
N GLU A 22 12.50 15.27 1.26
CA GLU A 22 11.35 16.07 0.90
C GLU A 22 11.70 17.03 -0.24
N GLY A 23 10.76 17.23 -1.16
CA GLY A 23 10.92 18.15 -2.30
C GLY A 23 11.74 17.63 -3.46
N VAL A 24 12.20 16.37 -3.43
CA VAL A 24 13.01 15.80 -4.52
C VAL A 24 12.17 15.39 -5.74
N GLY A 25 10.83 15.34 -5.61
CA GLY A 25 9.93 15.00 -6.71
C GLY A 25 9.41 13.57 -6.71
N LYS A 26 9.36 12.91 -5.56
CA LYS A 26 8.84 11.53 -5.44
C LYS A 26 7.40 11.39 -5.95
N SER A 27 6.51 12.25 -5.47
CA SER A 27 5.10 12.25 -5.88
C SER A 27 4.94 12.58 -7.36
N THR A 28 5.72 13.52 -7.87
CA THR A 28 5.74 13.88 -9.29
C THR A 28 6.18 12.68 -10.15
N LEU A 29 7.19 11.95 -9.74
CA LEU A 29 7.62 10.75 -10.42
C LEU A 29 6.52 9.68 -10.44
N ALA A 30 5.90 9.45 -9.28
CA ALA A 30 4.80 8.47 -9.16
C ALA A 30 3.60 8.85 -10.05
N ALA A 31 3.33 10.14 -10.23
CA ALA A 31 2.27 10.63 -11.10
C ALA A 31 2.48 10.30 -12.59
N HIS A 32 3.70 10.00 -13.01
CA HIS A 32 4.04 9.62 -14.39
C HIS A 32 3.92 8.12 -14.67
N PHE A 33 3.60 7.31 -13.66
CA PHE A 33 3.34 5.90 -13.87
C PHE A 33 2.00 5.70 -14.60
N PRO A 34 1.80 4.54 -15.27
CA PRO A 34 0.58 4.31 -16.04
C PRO A 34 -0.68 4.36 -15.17
N LYS A 35 -1.64 5.19 -15.56
CA LYS A 35 -2.98 5.31 -14.94
C LYS A 35 -2.92 5.26 -13.40
N PRO A 36 -2.21 6.21 -12.75
CA PRO A 36 -2.02 6.17 -11.32
C PRO A 36 -3.29 6.54 -10.56
N LEU A 37 -3.55 5.83 -9.46
CA LEU A 37 -4.54 6.18 -8.46
C LEU A 37 -3.81 6.35 -7.13
N PHE A 38 -3.93 7.53 -6.55
CA PHE A 38 -3.24 7.87 -5.30
C PHE A 38 -4.12 7.61 -4.09
N ILE A 39 -3.53 7.01 -3.07
CA ILE A 39 -3.99 7.12 -1.70
C ILE A 39 -3.09 8.14 -1.04
N ASP A 40 -3.58 9.36 -0.90
CA ASP A 40 -2.84 10.49 -0.33
C ASP A 40 -2.99 10.49 1.19
N THR A 41 -2.06 9.85 1.88
CA THR A 41 -2.11 9.72 3.33
C THR A 41 -1.68 11.00 4.07
N GLU A 42 -0.97 11.87 3.37
CA GLU A 42 -0.45 13.13 3.93
C GLU A 42 -1.33 14.34 3.63
N GLY A 43 -2.04 14.31 2.50
CA GLY A 43 -2.83 15.45 2.02
C GLY A 43 -2.05 16.42 1.15
N SER A 44 -0.94 15.99 0.55
CA SER A 44 0.01 16.86 -0.15
C SER A 44 -0.07 16.81 -1.68
N THR A 45 -0.94 15.98 -2.26
CA THR A 45 -0.99 15.77 -3.72
C THR A 45 -1.93 16.72 -4.45
N GLY A 46 -2.52 17.69 -3.78
CA GLY A 46 -3.54 18.59 -4.37
C GLY A 46 -3.07 19.39 -5.58
N ASN A 47 -1.77 19.61 -5.73
CA ASN A 47 -1.16 20.32 -6.87
C ASN A 47 -0.78 19.38 -8.03
N LEU A 48 -1.03 18.09 -7.92
CA LEU A 48 -0.77 17.13 -8.98
C LEU A 48 -2.07 16.81 -9.73
N ASN A 49 -1.96 16.73 -11.06
CA ASN A 49 -3.08 16.32 -11.89
C ASN A 49 -3.15 14.79 -11.95
N VAL A 50 -3.69 14.19 -10.89
CA VAL A 50 -3.79 12.74 -10.73
C VAL A 50 -5.16 12.37 -10.17
N ASN A 51 -5.59 11.14 -10.43
CA ASN A 51 -6.73 10.57 -9.73
C ASN A 51 -6.30 10.18 -8.32
N ARG A 52 -7.15 10.45 -7.35
CA ARG A 52 -6.93 10.10 -5.95
C ARG A 52 -8.25 9.73 -5.29
N PHE A 53 -8.18 8.96 -4.22
CA PHE A 53 -9.31 8.87 -3.31
C PHE A 53 -9.57 10.26 -2.73
N GLU A 54 -10.82 10.71 -2.81
CA GLU A 54 -11.19 12.08 -2.41
C GLU A 54 -10.86 12.36 -0.96
N ASP A 55 -11.25 11.42 -0.09
CA ASP A 55 -11.00 11.55 1.34
C ASP A 55 -9.64 10.95 1.72
N LYS A 56 -8.84 11.77 2.39
CA LYS A 56 -7.61 11.32 3.02
C LYS A 56 -7.93 10.26 4.08
N PRO A 57 -7.26 9.11 4.10
CA PRO A 57 -7.53 8.11 5.13
C PRO A 57 -7.19 8.66 6.52
N THR A 58 -8.16 8.56 7.43
CA THR A 58 -8.05 9.01 8.81
C THR A 58 -7.80 7.87 9.80
N SER A 59 -7.87 6.63 9.32
CA SER A 59 -7.64 5.44 10.12
C SER A 59 -6.97 4.35 9.29
N TRP A 60 -6.32 3.42 9.99
CA TRP A 60 -5.74 2.23 9.37
C TRP A 60 -6.79 1.38 8.65
N THR A 61 -7.95 1.21 9.26
CA THR A 61 -9.08 0.49 8.66
C THR A 61 -9.53 1.13 7.35
N MET A 62 -9.62 2.46 7.31
CA MET A 62 -10.00 3.18 6.09
C MET A 62 -8.98 2.97 4.97
N LEU A 63 -7.68 3.01 5.30
CA LEU A 63 -6.61 2.73 4.34
C LEU A 63 -6.72 1.30 3.79
N ILE A 64 -6.92 0.32 4.65
CA ILE A 64 -7.11 -1.08 4.25
C ILE A 64 -8.34 -1.21 3.33
N ASN A 65 -9.44 -0.55 3.67
CA ASN A 65 -10.66 -0.56 2.86
C ASN A 65 -10.43 0.01 1.45
N TYR A 66 -9.62 1.04 1.31
CA TYR A 66 -9.25 1.58 0.00
C TYR A 66 -8.49 0.55 -0.85
N ILE A 67 -7.56 -0.15 -0.24
CA ILE A 67 -6.79 -1.20 -0.93
C ILE A 67 -7.70 -2.37 -1.32
N GLU A 68 -8.59 -2.81 -0.43
CA GLU A 68 -9.58 -3.84 -0.73
C GLU A 68 -10.51 -3.42 -1.87
N TYR A 69 -10.91 -2.14 -1.91
CA TYR A 69 -11.70 -1.61 -3.01
C TYR A 69 -10.96 -1.71 -4.35
N VAL A 70 -9.68 -1.38 -4.38
CA VAL A 70 -8.85 -1.53 -5.59
C VAL A 70 -8.75 -3.00 -6.00
N LYS A 71 -8.58 -3.89 -5.03
CA LYS A 71 -8.53 -5.34 -5.27
C LYS A 71 -9.80 -5.86 -5.95
N GLN A 72 -10.97 -5.37 -5.49
CA GLN A 72 -12.27 -5.74 -6.04
C GLN A 72 -12.58 -5.05 -7.37
N ASN A 73 -11.92 -3.94 -7.68
CA ASN A 73 -12.13 -3.13 -8.88
C ASN A 73 -10.81 -2.88 -9.62
N PRO A 74 -10.15 -3.94 -10.12
CA PRO A 74 -8.80 -3.82 -10.67
C PRO A 74 -8.70 -2.95 -11.92
N GLN A 75 -9.83 -2.66 -12.57
CA GLN A 75 -9.88 -1.82 -13.77
C GLN A 75 -9.74 -0.33 -13.50
N ILE A 76 -9.84 0.12 -12.23
CA ILE A 76 -9.85 1.56 -11.91
C ILE A 76 -8.48 2.21 -12.01
N CYS A 77 -7.42 1.43 -11.95
CA CYS A 77 -6.04 1.93 -12.08
C CYS A 77 -5.10 0.84 -12.60
N GLU A 78 -3.98 1.26 -13.14
CA GLU A 78 -2.86 0.38 -13.49
C GLU A 78 -1.76 0.46 -12.43
N THR A 79 -1.68 1.59 -11.74
CA THR A 79 -0.71 1.83 -10.67
C THR A 79 -1.44 2.34 -9.43
N LEU A 80 -1.30 1.65 -8.31
CA LEU A 80 -1.73 2.16 -7.02
C LEU A 80 -0.54 2.82 -6.33
N VAL A 81 -0.70 4.08 -5.95
CA VAL A 81 0.33 4.87 -5.27
C VAL A 81 -0.11 5.18 -3.84
N ILE A 82 0.72 4.84 -2.88
CA ILE A 82 0.52 5.21 -1.47
C ILE A 82 1.55 6.30 -1.14
N ASP A 83 1.08 7.48 -0.88
CA ASP A 83 1.91 8.66 -0.66
C ASP A 83 1.50 9.36 0.65
N THR A 84 2.18 9.09 1.75
CA THR A 84 3.43 8.34 1.93
C THR A 84 3.24 7.15 2.88
N MET A 85 4.19 6.24 2.86
CA MET A 85 4.20 5.10 3.79
C MET A 85 4.44 5.53 5.24
N ASP A 86 5.18 6.62 5.47
CA ASP A 86 5.41 7.14 6.83
C ASP A 86 4.10 7.53 7.51
N TRP A 87 3.19 8.17 6.78
CA TRP A 87 1.87 8.51 7.30
C TRP A 87 0.97 7.28 7.45
N ALA A 88 1.09 6.32 6.53
CA ALA A 88 0.39 5.04 6.65
C ALA A 88 0.84 4.28 7.92
N GLU A 89 2.14 4.28 8.22
CA GLU A 89 2.67 3.67 9.45
C GLU A 89 2.10 4.34 10.71
N ARG A 90 1.97 5.67 10.72
CA ARG A 90 1.33 6.39 11.84
C ARG A 90 -0.10 5.93 12.08
N LEU A 91 -0.88 5.75 11.01
CA LEU A 91 -2.23 5.21 11.12
C LEU A 91 -2.23 3.79 11.71
N CYS A 92 -1.26 2.98 11.33
CA CYS A 92 -1.06 1.64 11.87
C CYS A 92 -0.74 1.67 13.36
N ILE A 93 0.17 2.54 13.77
CA ILE A 93 0.53 2.71 15.19
C ILE A 93 -0.69 3.13 16.01
N ASP A 94 -1.45 4.11 15.55
CA ASP A 94 -2.66 4.57 16.22
C ASP A 94 -3.69 3.44 16.35
N ASP A 95 -3.86 2.62 15.32
CA ASP A 95 -4.76 1.46 15.36
C ASP A 95 -4.31 0.42 16.41
N VAL A 96 -3.04 0.12 16.48
CA VAL A 96 -2.47 -0.79 17.47
C VAL A 96 -2.68 -0.24 18.89
N LEU A 97 -2.38 1.03 19.10
CA LEU A 97 -2.57 1.68 20.40
C LEU A 97 -4.05 1.63 20.85
N ASN A 98 -4.97 1.92 19.94
CA ASN A 98 -6.40 1.90 20.23
C ASN A 98 -6.89 0.48 20.50
N THR A 99 -6.43 -0.52 19.73
CA THR A 99 -6.82 -1.91 19.88
C THR A 99 -6.45 -2.47 21.25
N TYR A 100 -5.27 -2.12 21.75
CA TYR A 100 -4.75 -2.59 23.04
C TYR A 100 -4.96 -1.60 24.18
N ASN A 101 -5.64 -0.46 23.91
CA ASN A 101 -5.90 0.59 24.88
C ASN A 101 -4.61 1.11 25.55
N LYS A 102 -3.60 1.41 24.76
CA LYS A 102 -2.31 1.97 25.19
C LYS A 102 -2.16 3.40 24.73
N LYS A 103 -1.40 4.21 25.47
CA LYS A 103 -1.12 5.62 25.13
C LYS A 103 0.07 5.79 24.20
N GLY A 104 1.04 4.90 24.27
CA GLY A 104 2.25 4.92 23.48
C GLY A 104 2.78 3.54 23.20
N ILE A 105 3.58 3.42 22.13
CA ILE A 105 4.14 2.16 21.69
C ILE A 105 5.05 1.51 22.76
N GLU A 106 5.65 2.31 23.61
CA GLU A 106 6.55 1.86 24.68
C GLU A 106 5.80 1.32 25.90
N ASP A 107 4.50 1.59 26.01
CA ASP A 107 3.68 1.14 27.14
C ASP A 107 3.38 -0.36 27.12
N PHE A 108 3.71 -1.05 26.03
CA PHE A 108 3.53 -2.50 25.92
C PHE A 108 4.58 -3.32 26.68
N GLY A 109 5.67 -2.73 27.11
CA GLY A 109 6.79 -3.45 27.74
C GLY A 109 7.54 -4.39 26.80
N TYR A 110 8.84 -4.57 27.03
CA TYR A 110 9.71 -5.48 26.28
C TYR A 110 9.66 -5.35 24.73
N GLY A 111 9.31 -4.18 24.21
CA GLY A 111 9.22 -3.96 22.76
C GLY A 111 8.03 -4.60 22.06
N ASN A 112 7.06 -5.13 22.78
CA ASN A 112 5.88 -5.82 22.19
C ASN A 112 5.04 -4.93 21.30
N GLY A 113 4.98 -3.62 21.57
CA GLY A 113 4.29 -2.67 20.72
C GLY A 113 4.84 -2.63 19.30
N TYR A 114 6.14 -2.66 19.15
CA TYR A 114 6.80 -2.71 17.84
C TYR A 114 6.51 -4.04 17.12
N VAL A 115 6.40 -5.14 17.82
CA VAL A 115 6.03 -6.44 17.26
C VAL A 115 4.61 -6.38 16.67
N TYR A 116 3.64 -5.82 17.39
CA TYR A 116 2.27 -5.68 16.91
C TYR A 116 2.18 -4.77 15.68
N VAL A 117 2.92 -3.68 15.66
CA VAL A 117 3.01 -2.80 14.48
C VAL A 117 3.63 -3.55 13.30
N ALA A 118 4.72 -4.26 13.51
CA ALA A 118 5.38 -5.04 12.46
C ALA A 118 4.46 -6.12 11.88
N GLU A 119 3.68 -6.80 12.71
CA GLU A 119 2.69 -7.78 12.25
C GLU A 119 1.58 -7.12 11.42
N ALA A 120 1.09 -5.97 11.85
CA ALA A 120 0.06 -5.22 11.11
C ALA A 120 0.58 -4.72 9.76
N VAL A 121 1.79 -4.18 9.72
CA VAL A 121 2.44 -3.76 8.47
C VAL A 121 2.70 -4.96 7.58
N GLY A 122 3.09 -6.10 8.14
CA GLY A 122 3.27 -7.35 7.39
C GLY A 122 1.99 -7.80 6.69
N ARG A 123 0.85 -7.76 7.39
CA ARG A 123 -0.46 -8.06 6.79
C ARG A 123 -0.82 -7.07 5.67
N PHE A 124 -0.52 -5.80 5.88
CA PHE A 124 -0.71 -4.75 4.88
C PHE A 124 0.12 -5.01 3.61
N LEU A 125 1.39 -5.36 3.77
CA LEU A 125 2.26 -5.70 2.63
C LEU A 125 1.77 -6.95 1.90
N ASN A 126 1.24 -7.94 2.62
CA ASN A 126 0.63 -9.12 2.01
C ASN A 126 -0.62 -8.76 1.21
N LEU A 127 -1.45 -7.84 1.70
CA LEU A 127 -2.61 -7.35 0.96
C LEU A 127 -2.19 -6.65 -0.34
N LEU A 128 -1.16 -5.81 -0.29
CA LEU A 128 -0.58 -5.19 -1.48
C LEU A 128 -0.02 -6.25 -2.45
N GLN A 129 0.58 -7.31 -1.91
CA GLN A 129 1.07 -8.43 -2.71
C GLN A 129 -0.05 -9.09 -3.51
N GLU A 130 -1.24 -9.24 -2.92
CA GLU A 130 -2.41 -9.84 -3.58
C GLU A 130 -2.87 -9.01 -4.79
N LEU A 131 -2.68 -7.69 -4.79
CA LEU A 131 -2.93 -6.85 -5.97
C LEU A 131 -2.00 -7.20 -7.14
N SER A 132 -0.81 -7.69 -6.84
CA SER A 132 0.21 -8.04 -7.84
C SER A 132 0.04 -9.46 -8.38
N TYR A 133 -0.71 -10.31 -7.68
CA TYR A 133 -0.95 -11.72 -8.03
C TYR A 133 -2.44 -11.98 -8.09
N PRO A 134 -3.08 -11.81 -9.27
CA PRO A 134 -4.49 -12.18 -9.41
C PRO A 134 -4.67 -13.68 -9.14
N GLU A 135 -5.71 -14.03 -8.39
CA GLU A 135 -5.99 -15.39 -7.94
C GLU A 135 -6.14 -16.40 -9.11
N ASP A 136 -6.49 -15.95 -10.30
CA ASP A 136 -6.85 -16.78 -11.43
C ASP A 136 -5.71 -17.12 -12.39
N ASN A 137 -4.45 -16.95 -12.05
CA ASN A 137 -3.31 -17.21 -12.96
C ASN A 137 -3.46 -16.57 -14.35
N LYS A 138 -4.36 -15.65 -14.54
CA LYS A 138 -4.50 -14.94 -15.80
C LYS A 138 -3.29 -14.05 -15.98
N ILE A 139 -2.53 -14.33 -17.02
CA ILE A 139 -1.46 -13.46 -17.49
C ILE A 139 -2.15 -12.14 -17.86
N LEU A 140 -2.10 -11.15 -16.96
CA LEU A 140 -2.56 -9.81 -17.30
C LEU A 140 -1.60 -9.25 -18.34
N PRO A 141 -2.13 -8.62 -19.40
CA PRO A 141 -1.26 -7.94 -20.34
C PRO A 141 -0.42 -6.92 -19.57
N CYS A 142 0.84 -6.85 -19.94
CA CYS A 142 1.88 -6.07 -19.30
C CYS A 142 1.41 -4.64 -18.95
N SER A 143 0.97 -4.42 -17.73
CA SER A 143 0.96 -3.09 -17.14
C SER A 143 2.13 -3.04 -16.18
N CYS A 144 3.12 -2.26 -16.54
CA CYS A 144 4.21 -1.92 -15.65
C CYS A 144 3.68 -0.91 -14.65
N GLY A 145 3.30 -1.33 -13.49
CA GLY A 145 2.82 -0.42 -12.47
C GLY A 145 3.26 -0.86 -11.11
#